data_ae2b8a892dfe64d8b1a503044772419e
#
_entry.id   ae2b8a892dfe64d8b1a503044772419e
#
_cell.length_a   1.000
_cell.length_b   1.000
_cell.length_c   1.000
_cell.angle_alpha   90.00
_cell.angle_beta   90.00
_cell.angle_gamma   90.00
#
_symmetry.space_group_name_H-M   'P 1'
#
loop_
_entity.id
_entity.type
_entity.pdbx_description
1 polymer ?
#
loop_
_entity_poly.entity_id
_entity_poly.type
_entity_poly.pdbx_seq_one_letter_code
_entity_poly.pdbx_strand_id
1 'polypeptide(L)'
;PVIGDRAFSSDAETAAQMVAEAAQGLREHGILPTLKHFPGHGDTKEDSHTALAVTHKTLAELQDCEFLPFAADSGLHAVMVGHIAAPNVTGDMTPATLSPELVGLIPDAENTLIVTDSLSMEAITATYTPGEAAVQALQAGCDLLLMPNGLPEAYNAVLQAVKDGTISEERLDRSVDKILRYKAVFAE
;
A
#
# COMPACT_ATOMS: atom_id res chain seq x y z
N PRO A 1 12.40 -16.70 -1.85
CA PRO A 1 11.61 -15.48 -1.97
C PRO A 1 10.35 -15.56 -1.10
N VAL A 2 10.00 -14.47 -0.43
CA VAL A 2 8.85 -14.40 0.50
C VAL A 2 7.51 -14.63 -0.23
N ILE A 3 7.38 -14.15 -1.44
CA ILE A 3 6.17 -14.29 -2.26
C ILE A 3 6.02 -15.71 -2.82
N GLY A 4 7.12 -16.38 -3.18
CA GLY A 4 7.14 -17.76 -3.67
C GLY A 4 6.24 -17.93 -4.90
N ASP A 5 5.45 -19.01 -4.90
CA ASP A 5 4.56 -19.39 -6.01
C ASP A 5 3.39 -18.40 -6.26
N ARG A 6 3.25 -17.36 -5.43
CA ARG A 6 2.27 -16.29 -5.64
C ARG A 6 2.75 -15.21 -6.62
N ALA A 7 4.04 -15.22 -6.99
CA ALA A 7 4.59 -14.33 -8.00
C ALA A 7 4.21 -14.84 -9.40
N PHE A 8 3.74 -13.97 -10.27
CA PHE A 8 3.39 -14.31 -11.63
C PHE A 8 4.61 -14.67 -12.49
N SER A 9 5.72 -13.95 -12.34
CA SER A 9 6.97 -14.18 -13.08
C SER A 9 8.16 -13.57 -12.36
N SER A 10 9.36 -14.04 -12.68
CA SER A 10 10.63 -13.38 -12.36
C SER A 10 11.05 -12.34 -13.40
N ASP A 11 10.38 -12.31 -14.55
CA ASP A 11 10.53 -11.30 -15.59
C ASP A 11 9.47 -10.22 -15.39
N ALA A 12 9.91 -8.97 -15.25
CA ALA A 12 9.05 -7.86 -14.85
C ALA A 12 8.00 -7.50 -15.93
N GLU A 13 8.34 -7.61 -17.21
CA GLU A 13 7.40 -7.33 -18.30
C GLU A 13 6.32 -8.42 -18.38
N THR A 14 6.72 -9.68 -18.25
CA THR A 14 5.78 -10.81 -18.16
C THR A 14 4.88 -10.67 -16.94
N ALA A 15 5.43 -10.33 -15.77
CA ALA A 15 4.65 -10.10 -14.58
C ALA A 15 3.64 -8.96 -14.76
N ALA A 16 4.05 -7.87 -15.41
CA ALA A 16 3.19 -6.72 -15.71
C ALA A 16 2.00 -7.11 -16.60
N GLN A 17 2.25 -7.85 -17.67
CA GLN A 17 1.18 -8.35 -18.55
C GLN A 17 0.20 -9.27 -17.81
N MET A 18 0.71 -10.22 -17.03
CA MET A 18 -0.13 -11.14 -16.26
C MET A 18 -0.96 -10.43 -15.18
N VAL A 19 -0.40 -9.40 -14.53
CA VAL A 19 -1.14 -8.56 -13.56
C VAL A 19 -2.28 -7.82 -14.26
N ALA A 20 -2.03 -7.19 -15.41
CA ALA A 20 -3.06 -6.47 -16.15
C ALA A 20 -4.22 -7.38 -16.58
N GLU A 21 -3.92 -8.55 -17.13
CA GLU A 21 -4.93 -9.54 -17.55
C GLU A 21 -5.72 -10.12 -16.37
N ALA A 22 -5.04 -10.44 -15.27
CA ALA A 22 -5.71 -10.92 -14.05
C ALA A 22 -6.61 -9.84 -13.42
N ALA A 23 -6.15 -8.59 -13.38
CA ALA A 23 -6.94 -7.46 -12.89
C ALA A 23 -8.17 -7.20 -13.77
N GLN A 24 -8.01 -7.28 -15.10
CA GLN A 24 -9.12 -7.15 -16.02
C GLN A 24 -10.17 -8.26 -15.79
N GLY A 25 -9.75 -9.52 -15.70
CA GLY A 25 -10.66 -10.64 -15.46
C GLY A 25 -11.46 -10.51 -14.16
N LEU A 26 -10.85 -9.98 -13.08
CA LEU A 26 -11.56 -9.70 -11.84
C LEU A 26 -12.62 -8.60 -12.03
N ARG A 27 -12.27 -7.49 -12.69
CA ARG A 27 -13.21 -6.39 -12.95
C ARG A 27 -14.40 -6.80 -13.81
N GLU A 28 -14.18 -7.61 -14.83
CA GLU A 28 -15.25 -8.15 -15.70
C GLU A 28 -16.30 -8.96 -14.91
N HIS A 29 -15.95 -9.42 -13.71
CA HIS A 29 -16.84 -10.13 -12.80
C HIS A 29 -17.23 -9.32 -11.56
N GLY A 30 -17.11 -8.01 -11.61
CA GLY A 30 -17.51 -7.11 -10.52
C GLY A 30 -16.63 -7.16 -9.27
N ILE A 31 -15.38 -7.66 -9.39
CA ILE A 31 -14.44 -7.77 -8.27
C ILE A 31 -13.36 -6.70 -8.41
N LEU A 32 -13.16 -5.89 -7.36
CA LEU A 32 -12.07 -4.91 -7.29
C LEU A 32 -10.72 -5.63 -7.13
N PRO A 33 -9.83 -5.59 -8.14
CA PRO A 33 -8.48 -6.15 -7.98
C PRO A 33 -7.64 -5.29 -7.04
N THR A 34 -6.72 -5.94 -6.31
CA THR A 34 -5.74 -5.25 -5.46
C THR A 34 -4.34 -5.73 -5.83
N LEU A 35 -3.55 -4.82 -6.41
CA LEU A 35 -2.15 -5.06 -6.76
C LEU A 35 -1.27 -4.98 -5.51
N LYS A 36 -0.37 -5.95 -5.30
CA LYS A 36 0.41 -6.03 -4.06
C LYS A 36 1.76 -6.74 -4.24
N HIS A 37 2.71 -6.42 -3.39
CA HIS A 37 2.75 -5.39 -2.34
C HIS A 37 3.70 -4.29 -2.80
N PHE A 38 3.21 -3.06 -2.91
CA PHE A 38 4.05 -1.91 -3.27
C PHE A 38 5.03 -1.57 -2.13
N PRO A 39 6.30 -1.22 -2.37
CA PRO A 39 6.95 -0.92 -3.65
C PRO A 39 7.54 -2.15 -4.38
N GLY A 40 7.30 -3.36 -3.91
CA GLY A 40 7.77 -4.62 -4.48
C GLY A 40 8.38 -5.54 -3.43
N HIS A 41 7.79 -6.72 -3.25
CA HIS A 41 8.18 -7.69 -2.20
C HIS A 41 8.90 -8.91 -2.77
N GLY A 42 9.02 -9.01 -4.10
CA GLY A 42 9.53 -10.21 -4.77
C GLY A 42 11.01 -10.50 -4.52
N ASP A 43 11.82 -9.46 -4.25
CA ASP A 43 13.28 -9.56 -4.06
C ASP A 43 13.72 -9.33 -2.60
N THR A 44 12.78 -9.20 -1.66
CA THR A 44 13.12 -9.09 -0.24
C THR A 44 13.43 -10.47 0.35
N LYS A 45 14.36 -10.51 1.31
CA LYS A 45 14.79 -11.74 2.01
C LYS A 45 13.99 -11.97 3.28
N GLU A 46 13.65 -10.89 3.96
CA GLU A 46 12.92 -10.91 5.21
C GLU A 46 11.41 -10.96 4.94
N ASP A 47 10.70 -11.83 5.68
CA ASP A 47 9.25 -11.90 5.65
C ASP A 47 8.68 -10.79 6.55
N SER A 48 7.91 -9.87 5.97
CA SER A 48 7.28 -8.77 6.69
C SER A 48 6.27 -9.21 7.77
N HIS A 49 5.88 -10.50 7.80
CA HIS A 49 5.10 -11.07 8.90
C HIS A 49 5.90 -11.22 10.20
N THR A 50 7.23 -11.35 10.13
CA THR A 50 8.10 -11.62 11.28
C THR A 50 9.16 -10.54 11.51
N ALA A 51 9.40 -9.66 10.55
CA ALA A 51 10.35 -8.56 10.64
C ALA A 51 10.07 -7.50 9.56
N LEU A 52 10.66 -6.30 9.72
CA LEU A 52 10.59 -5.29 8.66
C LEU A 52 11.39 -5.75 7.44
N ALA A 53 10.71 -5.94 6.32
CA ALA A 53 11.36 -6.24 5.05
C ALA A 53 12.10 -5.02 4.52
N VAL A 54 13.26 -5.22 3.88
CA VAL A 54 14.09 -4.14 3.37
C VAL A 54 14.47 -4.42 1.92
N THR A 55 14.31 -3.41 1.06
CA THR A 55 14.92 -3.38 -0.26
C THR A 55 16.04 -2.33 -0.29
N HIS A 56 17.20 -2.71 -0.83
CA HIS A 56 18.33 -1.79 -1.02
C HIS A 56 18.41 -1.25 -2.46
N LYS A 57 17.38 -1.46 -3.28
CA LYS A 57 17.30 -0.93 -4.62
C LYS A 57 17.17 0.60 -4.59
N THR A 58 17.78 1.23 -5.55
CA THR A 58 17.58 2.66 -5.85
C THR A 58 16.20 2.88 -6.47
N LEU A 59 15.75 4.12 -6.50
CA LEU A 59 14.49 4.46 -7.17
C LEU A 59 14.49 4.04 -8.64
N ALA A 60 15.59 4.25 -9.36
CA ALA A 60 15.71 3.85 -10.77
C ALA A 60 15.54 2.32 -10.94
N GLU A 61 16.20 1.53 -10.10
CA GLU A 61 16.08 0.07 -10.14
C GLU A 61 14.65 -0.42 -9.81
N LEU A 62 13.95 0.24 -8.88
CA LEU A 62 12.55 -0.05 -8.59
C LEU A 62 11.63 0.31 -9.77
N GLN A 63 11.87 1.44 -10.42
CA GLN A 63 11.11 1.88 -11.60
C GLN A 63 11.32 0.95 -12.80
N ASP A 64 12.54 0.45 -12.98
CA ASP A 64 12.89 -0.44 -14.10
C ASP A 64 12.36 -1.88 -13.91
N CYS A 65 11.91 -2.25 -12.71
CA CYS A 65 11.50 -3.61 -12.40
C CYS A 65 10.21 -3.69 -11.59
N GLU A 66 10.28 -3.39 -10.26
CA GLU A 66 9.18 -3.62 -9.33
C GLU A 66 7.94 -2.78 -9.60
N PHE A 67 8.10 -1.57 -10.15
CA PHE A 67 6.96 -0.67 -10.43
C PHE A 67 6.23 -1.02 -11.72
N LEU A 68 6.83 -1.77 -12.65
CA LEU A 68 6.20 -2.11 -13.93
C LEU A 68 4.84 -2.81 -13.77
N PRO A 69 4.68 -3.83 -12.90
CA PRO A 69 3.39 -4.45 -12.69
C PRO A 69 2.31 -3.52 -12.12
N PHE A 70 2.69 -2.52 -11.30
CA PHE A 70 1.74 -1.55 -10.74
C PHE A 70 1.31 -0.48 -11.74
N ALA A 71 2.13 -0.23 -12.78
CA ALA A 71 1.83 0.72 -13.85
C ALA A 71 1.11 0.07 -15.05
N ALA A 72 1.07 -1.26 -15.12
CA ALA A 72 0.58 -1.98 -16.30
C ALA A 72 -0.94 -1.99 -16.43
N ASP A 73 -1.67 -1.91 -15.32
CA ASP A 73 -3.13 -1.94 -15.32
C ASP A 73 -3.70 -0.52 -15.37
N SER A 74 -4.41 -0.19 -16.45
CA SER A 74 -5.06 1.11 -16.65
C SER A 74 -6.50 1.17 -16.13
N GLY A 75 -7.03 0.07 -15.61
CA GLY A 75 -8.39 0.02 -15.08
C GLY A 75 -8.44 0.36 -13.59
N LEU A 76 -9.65 0.42 -13.04
CA LEU A 76 -9.83 0.63 -11.60
C LEU A 76 -9.24 -0.54 -10.81
N HIS A 77 -8.33 -0.25 -9.92
CA HIS A 77 -7.72 -1.19 -8.98
C HIS A 77 -7.35 -0.50 -7.67
N ALA A 78 -7.16 -1.28 -6.63
CA ALA A 78 -6.51 -0.82 -5.41
C ALA A 78 -5.03 -1.23 -5.44
N VAL A 79 -4.19 -0.50 -4.70
CA VAL A 79 -2.80 -0.88 -4.43
C VAL A 79 -2.63 -1.10 -2.94
N MET A 80 -2.13 -2.27 -2.56
CA MET A 80 -1.73 -2.56 -1.19
C MET A 80 -0.26 -2.22 -0.98
N VAL A 81 0.00 -1.32 -0.03
CA VAL A 81 1.35 -0.94 0.36
C VAL A 81 1.87 -1.89 1.43
N GLY A 82 2.99 -2.54 1.15
CA GLY A 82 3.64 -3.46 2.09
C GLY A 82 4.47 -2.76 3.15
N HIS A 83 4.79 -3.48 4.23
CA HIS A 83 5.70 -3.00 5.26
C HIS A 83 7.16 -3.26 4.85
N ILE A 84 7.62 -2.49 3.87
CA ILE A 84 8.93 -2.62 3.23
C ILE A 84 9.65 -1.29 3.35
N ALA A 85 10.84 -1.27 3.97
CA ALA A 85 11.70 -0.10 3.97
C ALA A 85 12.55 -0.05 2.68
N ALA A 86 12.78 1.15 2.18
CA ALA A 86 13.61 1.41 1.00
C ALA A 86 14.63 2.53 1.31
N PRO A 87 15.65 2.29 2.16
CA PRO A 87 16.54 3.34 2.65
C PRO A 87 17.36 4.04 1.57
N ASN A 88 17.58 3.40 0.42
CA ASN A 88 18.24 4.05 -0.72
C ASN A 88 17.32 5.02 -1.49
N VAL A 89 16.02 5.04 -1.16
CA VAL A 89 15.05 6.00 -1.70
C VAL A 89 14.74 7.07 -0.66
N THR A 90 14.35 6.68 0.56
CA THR A 90 13.87 7.59 1.61
C THR A 90 14.97 8.11 2.54
N GLY A 91 16.13 7.46 2.58
CA GLY A 91 17.22 7.78 3.51
C GLY A 91 17.04 7.21 4.92
N ASP A 92 15.95 6.52 5.21
CA ASP A 92 15.64 5.93 6.52
C ASP A 92 14.99 4.55 6.42
N MET A 93 14.60 3.97 7.55
CA MET A 93 13.99 2.64 7.67
C MET A 93 12.46 2.71 7.86
N THR A 94 11.83 3.83 7.53
CA THR A 94 10.37 3.96 7.62
C THR A 94 9.71 2.97 6.64
N PRO A 95 8.76 2.13 7.10
CA PRO A 95 8.02 1.24 6.20
C PRO A 95 7.25 2.03 5.15
N ALA A 96 7.18 1.54 3.93
CA ALA A 96 6.49 2.21 2.82
C ALA A 96 5.05 2.60 3.17
N THR A 97 4.36 1.77 3.94
CA THR A 97 3.00 2.04 4.45
C THR A 97 2.89 3.34 5.27
N LEU A 98 3.99 3.78 5.87
CA LEU A 98 4.06 4.97 6.73
C LEU A 98 4.89 6.10 6.10
N SER A 99 5.39 5.93 4.86
CA SER A 99 6.25 6.87 4.15
C SER A 99 5.46 7.64 3.08
N PRO A 100 5.23 8.95 3.24
CA PRO A 100 4.61 9.77 2.21
C PRO A 100 5.38 9.76 0.89
N GLU A 101 6.71 9.68 0.97
CA GLU A 101 7.58 9.63 -0.20
C GLU A 101 7.32 8.36 -1.03
N LEU A 102 7.28 7.19 -0.39
CA LEU A 102 7.05 5.93 -1.10
C LEU A 102 5.60 5.80 -1.59
N VAL A 103 4.61 6.16 -0.78
CA VAL A 103 3.20 6.14 -1.20
C VAL A 103 2.96 7.07 -2.39
N GLY A 104 3.63 8.24 -2.41
CA GLY A 104 3.56 9.20 -3.51
C GLY A 104 4.15 8.69 -4.84
N LEU A 105 4.92 7.59 -4.84
CA LEU A 105 5.45 6.95 -6.05
C LEU A 105 4.48 5.96 -6.70
N ILE A 106 3.35 5.67 -6.07
CA ILE A 106 2.32 4.80 -6.67
C ILE A 106 1.78 5.45 -7.94
N PRO A 107 1.74 4.73 -9.08
CA PRO A 107 1.16 5.27 -10.30
C PRO A 107 -0.27 5.76 -10.08
N ASP A 108 -0.55 6.98 -10.53
CA ASP A 108 -1.86 7.65 -10.36
C ASP A 108 -2.40 7.60 -8.90
N ALA A 109 -1.53 7.81 -7.92
CA ALA A 109 -1.86 7.74 -6.48
C ALA A 109 -3.08 8.60 -6.10
N GLU A 110 -3.33 9.68 -6.82
CA GLU A 110 -4.47 10.56 -6.58
C GLU A 110 -5.82 9.85 -6.83
N ASN A 111 -5.90 9.00 -7.85
CA ASN A 111 -7.11 8.28 -8.22
C ASN A 111 -7.10 6.82 -7.74
N THR A 112 -5.96 6.22 -7.48
CA THR A 112 -5.83 4.84 -6.99
C THR A 112 -6.26 4.73 -5.53
N LEU A 113 -7.08 3.72 -5.21
CA LEU A 113 -7.44 3.39 -3.82
C LEU A 113 -6.23 2.71 -3.13
N ILE A 114 -5.65 3.39 -2.16
CA ILE A 114 -4.42 2.93 -1.49
C ILE A 114 -4.78 2.29 -0.15
N VAL A 115 -4.38 1.03 0.02
CA VAL A 115 -4.68 0.21 1.20
C VAL A 115 -3.38 -0.15 1.90
N THR A 116 -3.33 -0.08 3.22
CA THR A 116 -2.19 -0.63 3.96
C THR A 116 -2.18 -2.16 3.89
N ASP A 117 -1.03 -2.79 4.01
CA ASP A 117 -0.99 -4.16 4.50
C ASP A 117 -1.45 -4.20 5.96
N SER A 118 -1.62 -5.39 6.53
CA SER A 118 -2.15 -5.54 7.88
C SER A 118 -1.30 -4.80 8.93
N LEU A 119 -1.88 -3.79 9.57
CA LEU A 119 -1.20 -3.03 10.63
C LEU A 119 -1.00 -3.85 11.93
N SER A 120 -1.51 -5.09 11.99
CA SER A 120 -1.24 -6.01 13.09
C SER A 120 0.05 -6.82 12.90
N MET A 121 0.74 -6.69 11.76
CA MET A 121 1.99 -7.41 11.50
C MET A 121 3.13 -6.89 12.37
N GLU A 122 4.07 -7.77 12.74
CA GLU A 122 5.19 -7.46 13.62
C GLU A 122 6.08 -6.35 13.06
N ALA A 123 6.23 -6.26 11.74
CA ALA A 123 6.92 -5.17 11.06
C ALA A 123 6.43 -3.76 11.46
N ILE A 124 5.20 -3.64 11.95
CA ILE A 124 4.61 -2.39 12.47
C ILE A 124 4.57 -2.42 13.99
N THR A 125 4.00 -3.47 14.58
CA THR A 125 3.68 -3.50 16.02
C THR A 125 4.91 -3.55 16.93
N ALA A 126 6.07 -3.95 16.38
CA ALA A 126 7.35 -3.90 17.12
C ALA A 126 7.82 -2.46 17.41
N THR A 127 7.37 -1.46 16.64
CA THR A 127 7.88 -0.09 16.72
C THR A 127 6.79 0.94 16.99
N TYR A 128 5.58 0.74 16.44
CA TYR A 128 4.50 1.71 16.47
C TYR A 128 3.32 1.22 17.30
N THR A 129 2.73 2.11 18.09
CA THR A 129 1.42 1.88 18.69
C THR A 129 0.33 1.85 17.63
N PRO A 130 -0.85 1.24 17.89
CA PRO A 130 -1.96 1.24 16.94
C PRO A 130 -2.38 2.63 16.48
N GLY A 131 -2.34 3.61 17.38
CA GLY A 131 -2.67 5.01 17.08
C GLY A 131 -1.63 5.67 16.17
N GLU A 132 -0.34 5.53 16.49
CA GLU A 132 0.75 6.07 15.67
C GLU A 132 0.73 5.50 14.27
N ALA A 133 0.61 4.18 14.13
CA ALA A 133 0.55 3.51 12.84
C ALA A 133 -0.64 4.01 11.99
N ALA A 134 -1.82 4.15 12.60
CA ALA A 134 -3.02 4.61 11.89
C ALA A 134 -2.88 6.07 11.42
N VAL A 135 -2.40 6.96 12.28
CA VAL A 135 -2.22 8.38 11.93
C VAL A 135 -1.15 8.53 10.85
N GLN A 136 0.00 7.89 11.00
CA GLN A 136 1.10 7.98 10.02
C GLN A 136 0.70 7.39 8.66
N ALA A 137 -0.03 6.26 8.63
CA ALA A 137 -0.49 5.67 7.37
C ALA A 137 -1.43 6.62 6.60
N LEU A 138 -2.36 7.30 7.30
CA LEU A 138 -3.21 8.32 6.68
C LEU A 138 -2.41 9.53 6.19
N GLN A 139 -1.44 9.99 6.98
CA GLN A 139 -0.54 11.07 6.56
C GLN A 139 0.34 10.68 5.36
N ALA A 140 0.76 9.42 5.30
CA ALA A 140 1.51 8.88 4.17
C ALA A 140 0.70 8.86 2.86
N GLY A 141 -0.63 8.83 2.93
CA GLY A 141 -1.48 8.84 1.75
C GLY A 141 -2.38 7.60 1.62
N CYS A 142 -2.31 6.63 2.54
CA CYS A 142 -3.19 5.47 2.54
C CYS A 142 -4.65 5.88 2.79
N ASP A 143 -5.58 5.27 2.08
CA ASP A 143 -7.03 5.56 2.18
C ASP A 143 -7.75 4.56 3.09
N LEU A 144 -7.32 3.29 3.08
CA LEU A 144 -7.87 2.21 3.89
C LEU A 144 -6.79 1.63 4.81
N LEU A 145 -7.11 1.54 6.09
CA LEU A 145 -6.24 0.97 7.13
C LEU A 145 -6.69 -0.47 7.41
N LEU A 146 -5.89 -1.45 6.98
CA LEU A 146 -6.24 -2.86 7.12
C LEU A 146 -5.83 -3.39 8.49
N MET A 147 -6.77 -3.98 9.22
CA MET A 147 -6.55 -4.75 10.45
C MET A 147 -5.65 -4.04 11.47
N PRO A 148 -5.96 -2.80 11.92
CA PRO A 148 -5.18 -2.18 12.97
C PRO A 148 -5.26 -3.02 14.25
N ASN A 149 -4.09 -3.26 14.87
CA ASN A 149 -4.06 -3.90 16.19
C ASN A 149 -4.62 -2.90 17.21
N GLY A 150 -5.71 -3.22 17.93
CA GLY A 150 -6.35 -2.26 18.83
C GLY A 150 -7.20 -1.21 18.09
N LEU A 151 -8.23 -1.64 17.35
CA LEU A 151 -9.11 -0.77 16.57
C LEU A 151 -9.64 0.46 17.35
N PRO A 152 -10.09 0.37 18.62
CA PRO A 152 -10.54 1.54 19.37
C PRO A 152 -9.44 2.59 19.58
N GLU A 153 -8.22 2.16 19.82
CA GLU A 153 -7.06 3.06 19.98
C GLU A 153 -6.72 3.75 18.66
N ALA A 154 -6.61 2.99 17.57
CA ALA A 154 -6.36 3.52 16.23
C ALA A 154 -7.44 4.55 15.83
N TYR A 155 -8.72 4.22 16.03
CA TYR A 155 -9.84 5.11 15.73
C TYR A 155 -9.77 6.42 16.52
N ASN A 156 -9.55 6.32 17.84
CA ASN A 156 -9.50 7.52 18.70
C ASN A 156 -8.29 8.40 18.38
N ALA A 157 -7.14 7.81 18.02
CA ALA A 157 -5.96 8.56 17.60
C ALA A 157 -6.21 9.34 16.31
N VAL A 158 -6.82 8.70 15.29
CA VAL A 158 -7.19 9.39 14.05
C VAL A 158 -8.21 10.49 14.30
N LEU A 159 -9.25 10.23 15.12
CA LEU A 159 -10.25 11.23 15.47
C LEU A 159 -9.62 12.43 16.19
N GLN A 160 -8.66 12.18 17.08
CA GLN A 160 -7.94 13.26 17.77
C GLN A 160 -7.04 14.03 16.78
N ALA A 161 -6.33 13.33 15.90
CA ALA A 161 -5.46 13.95 14.89
C ALA A 161 -6.24 14.87 13.92
N VAL A 162 -7.50 14.54 13.61
CA VAL A 162 -8.38 15.44 12.85
C VAL A 162 -8.80 16.64 13.68
N LYS A 163 -9.19 16.45 14.95
CA LYS A 163 -9.63 17.53 15.83
C LYS A 163 -8.54 18.58 16.13
N ASP A 164 -7.30 18.15 16.23
CA ASP A 164 -6.16 19.05 16.50
C ASP A 164 -5.47 19.54 15.21
N GLY A 165 -5.97 19.14 14.02
CA GLY A 165 -5.46 19.58 12.73
C GLY A 165 -4.19 18.87 12.25
N THR A 166 -3.73 17.83 12.94
CA THR A 166 -2.61 16.98 12.50
C THR A 166 -2.92 16.26 11.19
N ILE A 167 -4.20 15.87 10.99
CA ILE A 167 -4.77 15.42 9.72
C ILE A 167 -5.88 16.40 9.36
N SER A 168 -5.83 17.00 8.18
CA SER A 168 -6.89 17.88 7.72
C SER A 168 -8.17 17.11 7.37
N GLU A 169 -9.33 17.73 7.57
CA GLU A 169 -10.62 17.15 7.13
C GLU A 169 -10.61 16.85 5.64
N GLU A 170 -10.03 17.74 4.81
CA GLU A 170 -9.89 17.55 3.37
C GLU A 170 -9.09 16.27 3.01
N ARG A 171 -8.06 15.93 3.82
CA ARG A 171 -7.31 14.68 3.62
C ARG A 171 -8.20 13.47 3.85
N LEU A 172 -9.04 13.51 4.88
CA LEU A 172 -9.97 12.44 5.19
C LEU A 172 -11.08 12.34 4.14
N ASP A 173 -11.66 13.49 3.76
CA ASP A 173 -12.72 13.57 2.76
C ASP A 173 -12.27 13.00 1.39
N ARG A 174 -11.03 13.28 0.97
CA ARG A 174 -10.48 12.66 -0.25
C ARG A 174 -10.45 11.12 -0.19
N SER A 175 -10.09 10.55 0.96
CA SER A 175 -10.12 9.10 1.13
C SER A 175 -11.55 8.55 1.11
N VAL A 176 -12.47 9.20 1.80
CA VAL A 176 -13.87 8.80 1.81
C VAL A 176 -14.48 8.88 0.42
N ASP A 177 -14.21 9.96 -0.33
CA ASP A 177 -14.67 10.12 -1.70
C ASP A 177 -14.15 9.01 -2.62
N LYS A 178 -12.85 8.69 -2.56
CA LYS A 178 -12.29 7.53 -3.28
C LYS A 178 -13.02 6.24 -2.92
N ILE A 179 -13.17 5.93 -1.64
CA ILE A 179 -13.85 4.73 -1.17
C ILE A 179 -15.28 4.66 -1.71
N LEU A 180 -16.02 5.77 -1.67
CA LEU A 180 -17.40 5.82 -2.18
C LEU A 180 -17.47 5.64 -3.69
N ARG A 181 -16.55 6.24 -4.46
CA ARG A 181 -16.44 6.03 -5.90
C ARG A 181 -16.19 4.57 -6.26
N TYR A 182 -15.25 3.93 -5.57
CA TYR A 182 -14.95 2.52 -5.79
C TYR A 182 -16.13 1.62 -5.41
N LYS A 183 -16.79 1.88 -4.28
CA LYS A 183 -17.99 1.13 -3.87
C LYS A 183 -19.12 1.28 -4.88
N ALA A 184 -19.31 2.46 -5.47
CA ALA A 184 -20.35 2.68 -6.46
C ALA A 184 -20.18 1.83 -7.73
N VAL A 185 -18.93 1.47 -8.07
CA VAL A 185 -18.64 0.64 -9.26
C VAL A 185 -18.75 -0.87 -8.96
N PHE A 186 -18.44 -1.30 -7.73
CA PHE A 186 -18.32 -2.72 -7.38
C PHE A 186 -19.37 -3.22 -6.37
N ALA A 187 -20.37 -2.43 -6.03
CA ALA A 187 -21.36 -2.74 -4.98
C ALA A 187 -22.73 -3.22 -5.53
N GLU A 188 -22.80 -3.67 -6.81
CA GLU A 188 -24.00 -4.27 -7.38
C GLU A 188 -24.14 -5.77 -7.10
#